data_47cf4c1d55fe014292b4342db00cffa6
#
_entry.id   47cf4c1d55fe014292b4342db00cffa6
#
_cell.length_a   1.000
_cell.length_b   1.000
_cell.length_c   1.000
_cell.angle_alpha   90.00
_cell.angle_beta   90.00
_cell.angle_gamma   90.00
#
_symmetry.space_group_name_H-M   'P 1'
#
loop_
_entity.id
_entity.type
_entity.pdbx_description
1 polymer ?
#
loop_
_entity_poly.entity_id
_entity_poly.type
_entity_poly.pdbx_seq_one_letter_code
_entity_poly.pdbx_strand_id
1 'polypeptide(L)'
;LLGDLRSSADDAERQGPPPAPTSEHPKVVLTGMHLREVVGRAWDLLAEANNEAEPPRFYKLGDVLVEFDAATLPTAPRPFSVDGLRLTLDRLADWTTVTAKGEEKVAVPTKETLGGMLATRPAAALPVLEGVVSVPYLAPDGRVVTEEGYDPTTGLYLTVRDLQVPPVPDRPTDAELDEARRLLLDDLLADFPFASKADQTNAVGALLLPLVRPSIDGP
;
A
#
# COMPACT_ATOMS: atom_id res chain seq x y z
N LEU A 1 -50.01 -22.08 -38.42
CA LEU A 1 -49.37 -21.80 -37.09
C LEU A 1 -48.09 -22.60 -36.85
N LEU A 2 -47.41 -23.06 -37.89
CA LEU A 2 -46.12 -23.80 -37.82
C LEU A 2 -45.01 -23.20 -38.72
N GLY A 3 -45.27 -22.05 -39.31
CA GLY A 3 -44.32 -21.33 -40.21
C GLY A 3 -43.37 -20.37 -39.55
N ASP A 4 -43.72 -19.78 -38.40
CA ASP A 4 -42.99 -18.66 -37.77
C ASP A 4 -41.85 -19.07 -36.81
N LEU A 5 -41.79 -20.35 -36.42
CA LEU A 5 -40.75 -20.82 -35.48
C LEU A 5 -39.41 -21.19 -36.14
N ARG A 6 -39.41 -21.38 -37.50
CA ARG A 6 -38.17 -21.68 -38.23
C ARG A 6 -37.36 -20.46 -38.65
N SER A 7 -38.05 -19.29 -38.82
CA SER A 7 -37.39 -18.04 -39.17
C SER A 7 -36.58 -17.45 -38.00
N SER A 8 -37.00 -17.71 -36.77
CA SER A 8 -36.36 -17.15 -35.56
C SER A 8 -35.09 -17.89 -35.16
N ALA A 9 -34.89 -19.16 -35.60
CA ALA A 9 -33.71 -19.94 -35.34
C ALA A 9 -32.57 -19.65 -36.33
N ASP A 10 -32.93 -19.33 -37.59
CA ASP A 10 -31.95 -19.00 -38.64
C ASP A 10 -31.35 -17.60 -38.48
N ASP A 11 -32.03 -16.66 -37.82
CA ASP A 11 -31.52 -15.32 -37.53
C ASP A 11 -30.57 -15.29 -36.30
N ALA A 12 -30.70 -16.26 -35.39
CA ALA A 12 -29.78 -16.39 -34.24
C ALA A 12 -28.38 -16.98 -34.65
N GLU A 13 -28.32 -17.74 -35.72
CA GLU A 13 -27.05 -18.31 -36.23
C GLU A 13 -26.20 -17.31 -37.04
N ARG A 14 -26.78 -16.17 -37.45
CA ARG A 14 -26.06 -15.14 -38.23
C ARG A 14 -25.46 -14.00 -37.38
N GLN A 15 -25.79 -13.92 -36.10
CA GLN A 15 -25.09 -13.05 -35.17
C GLN A 15 -23.88 -13.79 -34.65
N GLY A 16 -22.71 -13.46 -35.21
CA GLY A 16 -21.44 -13.90 -34.63
C GLY A 16 -21.36 -13.57 -33.14
N PRO A 17 -20.51 -14.22 -32.40
CA PRO A 17 -20.36 -13.97 -30.96
C PRO A 17 -20.23 -12.45 -30.72
N PRO A 18 -20.87 -11.90 -29.69
CA PRO A 18 -20.77 -10.48 -29.39
C PRO A 18 -19.26 -10.11 -29.30
N PRO A 19 -18.89 -8.91 -29.82
CA PRO A 19 -17.50 -8.48 -29.72
C PRO A 19 -17.08 -8.54 -28.26
N ALA A 20 -15.91 -9.11 -28.00
CA ALA A 20 -15.33 -9.17 -26.66
C ALA A 20 -15.35 -7.76 -26.08
N PRO A 21 -15.73 -7.59 -24.80
CA PRO A 21 -15.72 -6.27 -24.17
C PRO A 21 -14.32 -5.66 -24.36
N THR A 22 -14.28 -4.44 -24.85
CA THR A 22 -13.03 -3.68 -24.99
C THR A 22 -12.56 -3.43 -23.55
N SER A 23 -11.59 -4.17 -23.11
CA SER A 23 -10.98 -3.98 -21.79
C SER A 23 -10.20 -2.66 -21.78
N GLU A 24 -10.35 -1.89 -20.73
CA GLU A 24 -9.56 -0.67 -20.48
C GLU A 24 -8.17 -1.00 -19.90
N HIS A 25 -7.93 -2.28 -19.57
CA HIS A 25 -6.68 -2.74 -18.97
C HIS A 25 -5.55 -2.93 -19.99
N PRO A 26 -4.29 -2.69 -19.60
CA PRO A 26 -3.15 -2.97 -20.44
C PRO A 26 -3.06 -4.46 -20.77
N LYS A 27 -2.76 -4.78 -22.01
CA LYS A 27 -2.68 -6.16 -22.50
C LYS A 27 -1.27 -6.71 -22.33
N VAL A 28 -1.15 -7.93 -21.80
CA VAL A 28 0.11 -8.66 -21.65
C VAL A 28 0.04 -9.99 -22.39
N VAL A 29 0.83 -10.11 -23.47
CA VAL A 29 0.89 -11.33 -24.27
C VAL A 29 2.04 -12.22 -23.81
N LEU A 30 1.74 -13.35 -23.20
CA LEU A 30 2.74 -14.25 -22.61
C LEU A 30 3.54 -15.06 -23.64
N THR A 31 2.99 -15.27 -24.85
CA THR A 31 3.62 -16.08 -25.89
C THR A 31 4.94 -15.47 -26.34
N GLY A 32 6.01 -16.27 -26.24
CA GLY A 32 7.37 -15.87 -26.62
C GLY A 32 8.13 -15.10 -25.54
N MET A 33 7.52 -14.75 -24.43
CA MET A 33 8.20 -14.09 -23.30
C MET A 33 8.97 -15.10 -22.44
N HIS A 34 10.17 -14.72 -22.04
CA HIS A 34 10.89 -15.45 -20.99
C HIS A 34 10.29 -15.12 -19.61
N LEU A 35 10.42 -16.05 -18.65
CA LEU A 35 9.94 -15.87 -17.29
C LEU A 35 10.38 -14.51 -16.67
N ARG A 36 11.65 -14.11 -16.88
CA ARG A 36 12.17 -12.81 -16.39
C ARG A 36 11.43 -11.61 -16.94
N GLU A 37 10.96 -11.68 -18.20
CA GLU A 37 10.23 -10.60 -18.86
C GLU A 37 8.81 -10.51 -18.32
N VAL A 38 8.17 -11.67 -18.10
CA VAL A 38 6.84 -11.76 -17.49
C VAL A 38 6.89 -11.21 -16.05
N VAL A 39 7.90 -11.61 -15.27
CA VAL A 39 8.12 -11.10 -13.91
C VAL A 39 8.39 -9.60 -13.92
N GLY A 40 9.24 -9.10 -14.84
CA GLY A 40 9.49 -7.68 -15.00
C GLY A 40 8.20 -6.90 -15.28
N ARG A 41 7.40 -7.35 -16.26
CA ARG A 41 6.12 -6.70 -16.59
C ARG A 41 5.12 -6.72 -15.43
N ALA A 42 5.09 -7.81 -14.66
CA ALA A 42 4.23 -7.90 -13.49
C ALA A 42 4.64 -6.88 -12.39
N TRP A 43 5.94 -6.65 -12.21
CA TRP A 43 6.41 -5.58 -11.31
C TRP A 43 6.07 -4.18 -11.82
N ASP A 44 6.18 -3.95 -13.14
CA ASP A 44 5.80 -2.66 -13.74
C ASP A 44 4.31 -2.36 -13.53
N LEU A 45 3.44 -3.36 -13.69
CA LEU A 45 2.00 -3.21 -13.45
C LEU A 45 1.68 -2.79 -12.00
N LEU A 46 2.37 -3.37 -11.01
CA LEU A 46 2.19 -2.96 -9.62
C LEU A 46 2.68 -1.53 -9.37
N ALA A 47 3.80 -1.14 -10.01
CA ALA A 47 4.33 0.21 -9.90
C ALA A 47 3.42 1.23 -10.62
N GLU A 48 2.93 0.90 -11.82
CA GLU A 48 1.96 1.72 -12.57
C GLU A 48 0.68 1.95 -11.74
N ALA A 49 0.13 0.89 -11.12
CA ALA A 49 -1.05 1.00 -10.27
C ALA A 49 -0.82 1.86 -9.01
N ASN A 50 0.40 1.88 -8.46
CA ASN A 50 0.75 2.79 -7.37
C ASN A 50 0.82 4.26 -7.82
N ASN A 51 1.25 4.52 -9.07
CA ASN A 51 1.30 5.89 -9.59
C ASN A 51 -0.11 6.49 -9.81
N GLU A 52 -1.12 5.64 -9.96
CA GLU A 52 -2.52 6.04 -10.13
C GLU A 52 -3.27 6.13 -8.78
N ALA A 53 -2.66 5.66 -7.70
CA ALA A 53 -3.24 5.62 -6.36
C ALA A 53 -2.54 6.60 -5.40
N GLU A 54 -3.33 7.34 -4.63
CA GLU A 54 -2.83 8.20 -3.57
C GLU A 54 -3.64 7.96 -2.29
N PRO A 55 -3.02 7.39 -1.27
CA PRO A 55 -1.63 6.90 -1.17
C PRO A 55 -1.36 5.62 -1.97
N PRO A 56 -0.08 5.25 -2.20
CA PRO A 56 0.29 3.98 -2.80
C PRO A 56 -0.32 2.79 -2.07
N ARG A 57 -0.53 1.68 -2.78
CA ARG A 57 -1.18 0.49 -2.24
C ARG A 57 -0.22 -0.68 -2.04
N PHE A 58 0.81 -0.77 -2.89
CA PHE A 58 1.79 -1.86 -2.89
C PHE A 58 3.14 -1.36 -2.41
N TYR A 59 3.72 -2.04 -1.43
CA TYR A 59 4.95 -1.60 -0.77
C TYR A 59 5.96 -2.75 -0.63
N LYS A 60 7.21 -2.36 -0.40
CA LYS A 60 8.26 -3.24 0.12
C LYS A 60 8.31 -3.08 1.64
N LEU A 61 8.13 -4.17 2.37
CA LEU A 61 8.39 -4.24 3.81
C LEU A 61 9.59 -5.17 4.01
N GLY A 62 10.79 -4.58 4.17
CA GLY A 62 12.02 -5.33 4.05
C GLY A 62 12.14 -6.00 2.66
N ASP A 63 12.27 -7.33 2.64
CA ASP A 63 12.35 -8.12 1.41
C ASP A 63 10.99 -8.68 0.95
N VAL A 64 9.87 -8.27 1.57
CA VAL A 64 8.54 -8.81 1.31
C VAL A 64 7.67 -7.81 0.56
N LEU A 65 6.96 -8.28 -0.47
CA LEU A 65 5.88 -7.52 -1.09
C LEU A 65 4.64 -7.56 -0.21
N VAL A 66 4.13 -6.39 0.13
CA VAL A 66 2.91 -6.24 0.94
C VAL A 66 1.90 -5.32 0.25
N GLU A 67 0.64 -5.57 0.53
CA GLU A 67 -0.46 -4.64 0.28
C GLU A 67 -0.81 -3.94 1.59
N PHE A 68 -0.98 -2.63 1.54
CA PHE A 68 -1.47 -1.86 2.66
C PHE A 68 -2.61 -0.94 2.23
N ASP A 69 -3.71 -1.03 2.97
CA ASP A 69 -4.89 -0.19 2.81
C ASP A 69 -5.37 0.23 4.20
N ALA A 70 -5.25 1.52 4.50
CA ALA A 70 -5.62 2.08 5.79
C ALA A 70 -7.12 1.93 6.11
N ALA A 71 -7.98 1.83 5.08
CA ALA A 71 -9.42 1.62 5.25
C ALA A 71 -9.78 0.20 5.69
N THR A 72 -8.86 -0.76 5.53
CA THR A 72 -9.11 -2.16 5.87
C THR A 72 -8.70 -2.46 7.30
N LEU A 73 -9.55 -3.18 8.06
CA LEU A 73 -9.26 -3.65 9.41
C LEU A 73 -8.88 -5.15 9.42
N PRO A 74 -7.88 -5.55 10.22
CA PRO A 74 -6.97 -4.71 11.00
C PRO A 74 -6.03 -3.91 10.11
N THR A 75 -5.66 -2.70 10.55
CA THR A 75 -4.76 -1.81 9.81
C THR A 75 -3.32 -2.32 9.94
N ALA A 76 -2.97 -3.27 9.12
CA ALA A 76 -1.64 -3.86 9.08
C ALA A 76 -1.24 -4.22 7.65
N PRO A 77 0.04 -4.09 7.27
CA PRO A 77 0.53 -4.55 5.99
C PRO A 77 0.29 -6.04 5.82
N ARG A 78 -0.25 -6.44 4.68
CA ARG A 78 -0.56 -7.84 4.38
C ARG A 78 0.39 -8.38 3.32
N PRO A 79 1.24 -9.36 3.66
CA PRO A 79 2.04 -10.06 2.68
C PRO A 79 1.15 -10.76 1.63
N PHE A 80 1.59 -10.73 0.39
CA PHE A 80 0.88 -11.44 -0.66
C PHE A 80 1.05 -12.95 -0.55
N SER A 81 -0.06 -13.67 -0.67
CA SER A 81 -0.05 -15.08 -1.07
C SER A 81 0.04 -15.19 -2.59
N VAL A 82 0.41 -16.39 -3.09
CA VAL A 82 0.45 -16.67 -4.54
C VAL A 82 -0.90 -16.38 -5.20
N ASP A 83 -2.00 -16.80 -4.56
CA ASP A 83 -3.34 -16.60 -5.11
C ASP A 83 -3.80 -15.13 -5.01
N GLY A 84 -3.44 -14.44 -3.91
CA GLY A 84 -3.70 -13.00 -3.76
C GLY A 84 -2.98 -12.19 -4.83
N LEU A 85 -1.69 -12.47 -5.07
CA LEU A 85 -0.92 -11.80 -6.11
C LEU A 85 -1.48 -12.10 -7.52
N ARG A 86 -1.93 -13.35 -7.77
CA ARG A 86 -2.57 -13.71 -9.03
C ARG A 86 -3.81 -12.86 -9.30
N LEU A 87 -4.72 -12.78 -8.32
CA LEU A 87 -5.95 -12.01 -8.44
C LEU A 87 -5.68 -10.51 -8.62
N THR A 88 -4.65 -9.99 -7.96
CA THR A 88 -4.25 -8.59 -8.12
C THR A 88 -3.74 -8.33 -9.53
N LEU A 89 -2.84 -9.15 -10.06
CA LEU A 89 -2.30 -8.99 -11.42
C LEU A 89 -3.37 -9.21 -12.51
N ASP A 90 -4.34 -10.09 -12.26
CA ASP A 90 -5.47 -10.33 -13.17
C ASP A 90 -6.40 -9.10 -13.25
N ARG A 91 -6.51 -8.32 -12.19
CA ARG A 91 -7.26 -7.04 -12.16
C ARG A 91 -6.52 -5.88 -12.81
N LEU A 92 -5.19 -5.96 -12.88
CA LEU A 92 -4.36 -4.87 -13.40
C LEU A 92 -4.11 -4.97 -14.91
N ALA A 93 -4.27 -6.15 -15.52
CA ALA A 93 -3.97 -6.35 -16.92
C ALA A 93 -4.75 -7.53 -17.53
N ASP A 94 -5.00 -7.45 -18.83
CA ASP A 94 -5.51 -8.57 -19.63
C ASP A 94 -4.36 -9.47 -20.08
N TRP A 95 -4.26 -10.60 -19.43
CA TRP A 95 -3.24 -11.61 -19.76
C TRP A 95 -3.73 -12.50 -20.88
N THR A 96 -2.95 -12.63 -21.93
CA THR A 96 -3.29 -13.45 -23.08
C THR A 96 -2.12 -14.34 -23.53
N THR A 97 -2.46 -15.36 -24.28
CA THR A 97 -1.48 -16.21 -25.01
C THR A 97 -1.95 -16.40 -26.45
N VAL A 98 -1.01 -16.58 -27.36
CA VAL A 98 -1.32 -16.83 -28.78
C VAL A 98 -1.09 -18.30 -29.08
N THR A 99 -2.11 -18.97 -29.64
CA THR A 99 -2.02 -20.39 -30.06
C THR A 99 -1.18 -20.55 -31.33
N ALA A 100 -0.81 -21.78 -31.67
CA ALA A 100 -0.12 -22.09 -32.92
C ALA A 100 -0.90 -21.70 -34.18
N LYS A 101 -2.21 -21.50 -34.07
CA LYS A 101 -3.08 -21.01 -35.17
C LYS A 101 -3.18 -19.49 -35.24
N GLY A 102 -2.48 -18.75 -34.37
CA GLY A 102 -2.54 -17.30 -34.32
C GLY A 102 -3.74 -16.74 -33.53
N GLU A 103 -4.55 -17.57 -32.88
CA GLU A 103 -5.70 -17.15 -32.09
C GLU A 103 -5.26 -16.73 -30.69
N GLU A 104 -5.76 -15.59 -30.23
CA GLU A 104 -5.56 -15.15 -28.85
C GLU A 104 -6.49 -15.90 -27.90
N LYS A 105 -5.96 -16.30 -26.74
CA LYS A 105 -6.72 -16.88 -25.65
C LYS A 105 -6.40 -16.18 -24.33
N VAL A 106 -7.42 -16.01 -23.49
CA VAL A 106 -7.24 -15.52 -22.14
C VAL A 106 -6.29 -16.45 -21.39
N ALA A 107 -5.36 -15.86 -20.67
CA ALA A 107 -4.40 -16.52 -19.82
C ALA A 107 -4.41 -15.86 -18.43
N VAL A 108 -3.64 -16.42 -17.53
CA VAL A 108 -3.42 -15.83 -16.19
C VAL A 108 -1.93 -16.00 -15.85
N PRO A 109 -1.37 -15.16 -14.98
CA PRO A 109 0.01 -15.34 -14.50
C PRO A 109 0.22 -16.74 -13.92
N THR A 110 1.29 -17.41 -14.37
CA THR A 110 1.58 -18.79 -13.95
C THR A 110 2.08 -18.83 -12.50
N LYS A 111 1.99 -20.02 -11.87
CA LYS A 111 2.53 -20.20 -10.50
C LYS A 111 4.03 -19.96 -10.46
N GLU A 112 4.76 -20.26 -11.52
CA GLU A 112 6.20 -20.03 -11.66
C GLU A 112 6.51 -18.53 -11.67
N THR A 113 5.73 -17.72 -12.39
CA THR A 113 5.84 -16.25 -12.38
C THR A 113 5.60 -15.70 -10.97
N LEU A 114 4.49 -16.07 -10.35
CA LEU A 114 4.10 -15.60 -9.03
C LEU A 114 5.07 -16.05 -7.94
N GLY A 115 5.51 -17.31 -8.00
CA GLY A 115 6.53 -17.86 -7.10
C GLY A 115 7.87 -17.14 -7.27
N GLY A 116 8.26 -16.84 -8.50
CA GLY A 116 9.47 -16.05 -8.79
C GLY A 116 9.40 -14.64 -8.23
N MET A 117 8.26 -13.96 -8.34
CA MET A 117 8.06 -12.65 -7.75
C MET A 117 8.17 -12.67 -6.23
N LEU A 118 7.51 -13.63 -5.57
CA LEU A 118 7.51 -13.73 -4.10
C LEU A 118 8.84 -14.27 -3.52
N ALA A 119 9.64 -14.98 -4.32
CA ALA A 119 10.95 -15.48 -3.93
C ALA A 119 12.09 -14.48 -4.16
N THR A 120 11.85 -13.38 -4.86
CA THR A 120 12.82 -12.34 -5.16
C THR A 120 12.48 -11.06 -4.39
N ARG A 121 13.49 -10.18 -4.22
CA ARG A 121 13.23 -8.85 -3.64
C ARG A 121 12.27 -8.08 -4.52
N PRO A 122 11.29 -7.38 -3.92
CA PRO A 122 10.38 -6.53 -4.66
C PRO A 122 11.12 -5.47 -5.49
N ALA A 123 10.51 -5.08 -6.63
CA ALA A 123 11.10 -4.11 -7.54
C ALA A 123 11.47 -2.80 -6.85
N ALA A 124 12.58 -2.20 -7.29
CA ALA A 124 13.06 -0.93 -6.74
C ALA A 124 12.04 0.22 -6.91
N ALA A 125 11.18 0.12 -7.94
CA ALA A 125 10.13 1.12 -8.23
C ALA A 125 9.01 1.16 -7.17
N LEU A 126 8.85 0.13 -6.33
CA LEU A 126 7.86 0.15 -5.27
C LEU A 126 8.37 0.93 -4.05
N PRO A 127 7.51 1.73 -3.38
CA PRO A 127 7.89 2.46 -2.17
C PRO A 127 8.21 1.48 -1.02
N VAL A 128 9.11 1.93 -0.14
CA VAL A 128 9.47 1.17 1.07
C VAL A 128 8.51 1.55 2.18
N LEU A 129 7.89 0.56 2.82
CA LEU A 129 7.11 0.76 4.04
C LEU A 129 7.97 0.33 5.24
N GLU A 130 8.48 1.27 6.00
CA GLU A 130 9.25 0.99 7.22
C GLU A 130 8.34 0.61 8.39
N GLY A 131 7.11 1.13 8.40
CA GLY A 131 6.13 0.81 9.42
C GLY A 131 4.83 1.59 9.31
N VAL A 132 3.87 1.20 10.15
CA VAL A 132 2.60 1.91 10.33
C VAL A 132 2.55 2.43 11.75
N VAL A 133 2.30 3.73 11.89
CA VAL A 133 2.23 4.43 13.18
C VAL A 133 0.85 5.05 13.36
N SER A 134 0.39 5.15 14.61
CA SER A 134 -0.94 5.67 14.95
C SER A 134 -0.89 6.97 15.74
N VAL A 135 0.28 7.58 15.84
CA VAL A 135 0.50 8.86 16.52
C VAL A 135 1.37 9.76 15.65
N PRO A 136 1.18 11.09 15.72
CA PRO A 136 2.08 12.03 15.07
C PRO A 136 3.54 11.78 15.45
N TYR A 137 4.46 12.11 14.58
CA TYR A 137 5.89 11.91 14.82
C TYR A 137 6.74 13.02 14.20
N LEU A 138 7.97 13.14 14.69
CA LEU A 138 8.97 14.05 14.15
C LEU A 138 9.79 13.33 13.09
N ALA A 139 9.75 13.84 11.86
CA ALA A 139 10.56 13.35 10.76
C ALA A 139 12.03 13.82 10.88
N PRO A 140 13.00 13.13 10.25
CA PRO A 140 14.42 13.50 10.29
C PRO A 140 14.73 14.92 9.79
N ASP A 141 13.88 15.46 8.92
CA ASP A 141 13.98 16.84 8.40
C ASP A 141 13.44 17.90 9.38
N GLY A 142 12.96 17.51 10.56
CA GLY A 142 12.41 18.36 11.58
C GLY A 142 10.91 18.67 11.42
N ARG A 143 10.25 18.14 10.40
CA ARG A 143 8.80 18.26 10.22
C ARG A 143 8.05 17.42 11.26
N VAL A 144 6.99 17.98 11.83
CA VAL A 144 6.01 17.20 12.58
C VAL A 144 4.97 16.66 11.61
N VAL A 145 4.93 15.34 11.45
CA VAL A 145 3.97 14.66 10.58
C VAL A 145 2.69 14.40 11.37
N THR A 146 1.61 15.07 10.97
CA THR A 146 0.30 15.03 11.63
C THR A 146 -0.82 14.56 10.71
N GLU A 147 -0.60 14.62 9.39
CA GLU A 147 -1.58 14.24 8.38
C GLU A 147 -1.51 12.73 8.10
N GLU A 148 -2.69 12.11 8.02
CA GLU A 148 -2.80 10.69 7.67
C GLU A 148 -2.28 10.43 6.26
N GLY A 149 -1.50 9.37 6.10
CA GLY A 149 -0.97 8.97 4.82
C GLY A 149 0.45 8.42 4.88
N TYR A 150 0.99 8.13 3.69
CA TYR A 150 2.34 7.63 3.51
C TYR A 150 3.33 8.79 3.34
N ASP A 151 4.37 8.82 4.17
CA ASP A 151 5.47 9.77 4.04
C ASP A 151 6.69 9.10 3.35
N PRO A 152 7.00 9.47 2.10
CA PRO A 152 8.11 8.87 1.37
C PRO A 152 9.50 9.18 1.96
N THR A 153 9.61 10.22 2.80
CA THR A 153 10.88 10.62 3.44
C THR A 153 11.26 9.64 4.54
N THR A 154 10.27 9.20 5.32
CA THR A 154 10.46 8.28 6.44
C THR A 154 10.12 6.84 6.11
N GLY A 155 9.37 6.60 5.03
CA GLY A 155 8.80 5.28 4.75
C GLY A 155 7.68 4.88 5.70
N LEU A 156 7.24 5.77 6.58
CA LEU A 156 6.17 5.48 7.54
C LEU A 156 4.80 5.82 6.95
N TYR A 157 3.80 5.05 7.35
CA TYR A 157 2.40 5.37 7.11
C TYR A 157 1.74 5.78 8.41
N LEU A 158 1.25 7.03 8.48
CA LEU A 158 0.51 7.53 9.64
C LEU A 158 -0.98 7.23 9.50
N THR A 159 -1.58 6.59 10.51
CA THR A 159 -3.03 6.36 10.61
C THR A 159 -3.52 6.97 11.91
N VAL A 160 -4.05 8.18 11.87
CA VAL A 160 -4.53 8.88 13.08
C VAL A 160 -5.96 8.54 13.46
N ARG A 161 -6.73 7.95 12.52
CA ARG A 161 -8.15 7.57 12.73
C ARG A 161 -8.96 8.70 13.40
N ASP A 162 -9.49 8.41 14.61
CA ASP A 162 -10.32 9.33 15.36
C ASP A 162 -9.53 10.37 16.17
N LEU A 163 -8.19 10.36 16.08
CA LEU A 163 -7.34 11.30 16.79
C LEU A 163 -7.40 12.67 16.10
N GLN A 164 -7.96 13.64 16.78
CA GLN A 164 -7.89 15.05 16.35
C GLN A 164 -6.55 15.64 16.79
N VAL A 165 -5.66 15.85 15.83
CA VAL A 165 -4.36 16.47 16.07
C VAL A 165 -4.52 17.99 15.90
N PRO A 166 -4.33 18.80 16.97
CA PRO A 166 -4.36 20.25 16.82
C PRO A 166 -3.18 20.73 15.96
N PRO A 167 -3.31 21.86 15.27
CA PRO A 167 -2.21 22.45 14.52
C PRO A 167 -0.99 22.65 15.41
N VAL A 168 0.18 22.19 14.96
CA VAL A 168 1.45 22.38 15.65
C VAL A 168 2.14 23.59 15.03
N PRO A 169 2.41 24.68 15.80
CA PRO A 169 3.07 25.85 15.25
C PRO A 169 4.56 25.57 14.98
N ASP A 170 5.08 26.08 13.87
CA ASP A 170 6.50 25.98 13.54
C ASP A 170 7.43 26.60 14.58
N ARG A 171 6.92 27.62 15.27
CA ARG A 171 7.63 28.35 16.33
C ARG A 171 6.67 28.59 17.50
N PRO A 172 6.62 27.64 18.45
CA PRO A 172 5.78 27.82 19.64
C PRO A 172 6.27 28.97 20.49
N THR A 173 5.33 29.68 21.08
CA THR A 173 5.58 30.75 22.07
C THR A 173 5.96 30.13 23.42
N ASP A 174 6.58 30.95 24.32
CA ASP A 174 6.87 30.50 25.68
C ASP A 174 5.61 30.07 26.45
N ALA A 175 4.49 30.73 26.21
CA ALA A 175 3.22 30.38 26.83
C ALA A 175 2.68 29.01 26.36
N GLU A 176 2.83 28.68 25.08
CA GLU A 176 2.46 27.37 24.54
C GLU A 176 3.37 26.27 25.08
N LEU A 177 4.68 26.54 25.22
CA LEU A 177 5.64 25.60 25.83
C LEU A 177 5.32 25.37 27.32
N ASP A 178 4.98 26.40 28.06
CA ASP A 178 4.62 26.26 29.46
C ASP A 178 3.29 25.50 29.64
N GLU A 179 2.31 25.74 28.76
CA GLU A 179 1.08 24.93 28.74
C GLU A 179 1.35 23.48 28.43
N ALA A 180 2.20 23.18 27.43
CA ALA A 180 2.60 21.80 27.09
C ALA A 180 3.29 21.12 28.28
N ARG A 181 4.18 21.83 29.00
CA ARG A 181 4.83 21.29 30.19
C ARG A 181 3.82 21.02 31.31
N ARG A 182 2.86 21.95 31.53
CA ARG A 182 1.79 21.76 32.50
C ARG A 182 0.96 20.53 32.21
N LEU A 183 0.53 20.34 30.96
CA LEU A 183 -0.22 19.14 30.52
C LEU A 183 0.54 17.84 30.78
N LEU A 184 1.85 17.82 30.52
CA LEU A 184 2.67 16.63 30.74
C LEU A 184 2.97 16.35 32.21
N LEU A 185 3.35 17.39 32.98
CA LEU A 185 3.87 17.23 34.34
C LEU A 185 2.79 17.27 35.41
N ASP A 186 1.82 18.18 35.24
CA ASP A 186 0.84 18.48 36.27
C ASP A 186 -0.52 17.77 36.01
N ASP A 187 -0.83 17.45 34.76
CA ASP A 187 -2.06 16.72 34.43
C ASP A 187 -1.77 15.23 34.16
N LEU A 188 -0.92 14.89 33.17
CA LEU A 188 -0.68 13.49 32.79
C LEU A 188 0.13 12.71 33.84
N LEU A 189 1.17 13.32 34.39
CA LEU A 189 2.10 12.69 35.36
C LEU A 189 1.84 13.11 36.81
N ALA A 190 0.75 13.82 37.10
CA ALA A 190 0.43 14.37 38.43
C ALA A 190 0.49 13.33 39.55
N ASP A 191 -0.13 12.17 39.33
CA ASP A 191 -0.27 11.12 40.33
C ASP A 191 0.87 10.09 40.33
N PHE A 192 1.89 10.29 39.46
CA PHE A 192 3.00 9.34 39.38
C PHE A 192 4.03 9.60 40.49
N PRO A 193 4.35 8.62 41.35
CA PRO A 193 5.22 8.80 42.50
C PRO A 193 6.70 8.76 42.08
N PHE A 194 7.24 9.88 41.56
CA PHE A 194 8.65 10.00 41.25
C PHE A 194 9.50 10.10 42.50
N ALA A 195 10.56 9.29 42.59
CA ALA A 195 11.52 9.37 43.68
C ALA A 195 12.45 10.59 43.56
N SER A 196 12.66 11.12 42.35
CA SER A 196 13.52 12.27 42.08
C SER A 196 13.07 13.05 40.81
N LYS A 197 13.60 14.26 40.64
CA LYS A 197 13.44 15.04 39.40
C LYS A 197 14.06 14.32 38.18
N ALA A 198 15.12 13.54 38.39
CA ALA A 198 15.73 12.77 37.35
C ALA A 198 14.77 11.70 36.81
N ASP A 199 14.04 11.02 37.71
CA ASP A 199 13.05 10.01 37.32
C ASP A 199 11.90 10.64 36.53
N GLN A 200 11.43 11.83 36.96
CA GLN A 200 10.43 12.60 36.22
C GLN A 200 10.91 12.98 34.80
N THR A 201 12.16 13.45 34.69
CA THR A 201 12.76 13.79 33.39
C THR A 201 12.88 12.57 32.49
N ASN A 202 13.30 11.43 33.03
CA ASN A 202 13.37 10.17 32.30
C ASN A 202 12.00 9.71 31.82
N ALA A 203 10.96 9.86 32.63
CA ALA A 203 9.57 9.53 32.26
C ALA A 203 9.07 10.41 31.10
N VAL A 204 9.34 11.71 31.13
CA VAL A 204 9.03 12.62 30.01
C VAL A 204 9.78 12.19 28.74
N GLY A 205 11.09 11.88 28.86
CA GLY A 205 11.89 11.36 27.75
C GLY A 205 11.29 10.07 27.15
N ALA A 206 10.85 9.15 28.00
CA ALA A 206 10.20 7.91 27.56
C ALA A 206 8.86 8.15 26.84
N LEU A 207 8.06 9.14 27.29
CA LEU A 207 6.81 9.54 26.63
C LEU A 207 7.06 10.18 25.25
N LEU A 208 8.13 10.97 25.12
CA LEU A 208 8.47 11.64 23.87
C LEU A 208 9.18 10.70 22.86
N LEU A 209 9.83 9.65 23.34
CA LEU A 209 10.64 8.76 22.50
C LEU A 209 9.91 8.19 21.28
N PRO A 210 8.66 7.69 21.36
CA PRO A 210 7.94 7.21 20.19
C PRO A 210 7.71 8.28 19.13
N LEU A 211 7.55 9.53 19.55
CA LEU A 211 7.29 10.67 18.65
C LEU A 211 8.56 11.11 17.91
N VAL A 212 9.71 11.03 18.56
CA VAL A 212 10.99 11.49 18.00
C VAL A 212 11.85 10.34 17.45
N ARG A 213 11.44 9.08 17.66
CA ARG A 213 12.20 7.90 17.25
C ARG A 213 12.60 7.91 15.78
N PRO A 214 11.73 8.31 14.81
CA PRO A 214 12.08 8.37 13.40
C PRO A 214 13.19 9.38 13.07
N SER A 215 13.42 10.37 13.92
CA SER A 215 14.48 11.39 13.76
C SER A 215 15.81 11.02 14.43
N ILE A 216 15.87 9.86 15.12
CA ILE A 216 17.06 9.41 15.83
C ILE A 216 17.72 8.30 15.02
N ASP A 217 18.97 8.52 14.57
CA ASP A 217 19.77 7.50 13.91
C ASP A 217 20.21 6.42 14.91
N GLY A 218 20.15 5.18 14.48
CA GLY A 218 20.62 4.03 15.24
C GLY A 218 19.58 2.95 15.52
N PRO A 219 20.00 1.81 16.05
CA PRO A 219 19.12 0.68 16.34
C PRO A 219 18.13 0.95 17.46
#